data_134e95390ba4d35cfccd87574f87d58a
#
_entry.id   134e95390ba4d35cfccd87574f87d58a
#
_cell.length_a   1.000
_cell.length_b   1.000
_cell.length_c   1.000
_cell.angle_alpha   90.00
_cell.angle_beta   90.00
_cell.angle_gamma   90.00
#
_symmetry.space_group_name_H-M   'P 1'
#
loop_
_entity.id
_entity.type
_entity.pdbx_description
1 polymer ?
#
loop_
_entity_poly.entity_id
_entity_poly.type
_entity_poly.pdbx_seq_one_letter_code
_entity_poly.pdbx_strand_id
1 'polypeptide(L)' 'MDPMRFVPAGATIEELRKKAAACEEKAKDEAEPEATKLKEEALLYREWIAALSSGRWHS' A
#
# COMPACT_ATOMS: atom_id res chain seq x y z
N MET A 1 1.57 16.77 -0.02
CA MET A 1 2.61 15.88 -0.53
C MET A 1 1.99 14.84 -1.43
N ASP A 2 2.57 14.63 -2.58
CA ASP A 2 2.02 13.69 -3.55
C ASP A 2 2.48 12.26 -3.23
N PRO A 3 1.58 11.37 -2.81
CA PRO A 3 1.97 9.99 -2.47
C PRO A 3 2.54 9.22 -3.65
N MET A 4 2.23 9.67 -4.86
CA MET A 4 2.72 9.01 -6.05
C MET A 4 4.23 9.11 -6.21
N ARG A 5 4.86 10.08 -5.59
CA ARG A 5 6.31 10.26 -5.66
C ARG A 5 7.07 9.15 -4.93
N PHE A 6 6.40 8.46 -4.02
CA PHE A 6 7.04 7.47 -3.18
C PHE A 6 6.83 6.04 -3.67
N VAL A 7 6.14 5.87 -4.79
CA VAL A 7 5.99 4.53 -5.36
C VAL A 7 7.36 4.12 -5.91
N PRO A 8 7.90 3.00 -5.45
CA PRO A 8 9.22 2.56 -5.91
C PRO A 8 9.24 2.32 -7.41
N ALA A 9 10.34 2.68 -8.04
CA ALA A 9 10.53 2.42 -9.46
C ALA A 9 10.45 0.91 -9.70
N GLY A 10 9.68 0.52 -10.70
CA GLY A 10 9.49 -0.90 -10.99
C GLY A 10 8.46 -1.61 -10.15
N ALA A 11 7.80 -0.89 -9.23
CA ALA A 11 6.74 -1.49 -8.44
C ALA A 11 5.56 -1.84 -9.34
N THR A 12 5.02 -3.04 -9.17
CA THR A 12 3.86 -3.49 -9.92
C THR A 12 2.66 -3.57 -9.00
N ILE A 13 1.47 -3.57 -9.61
CA ILE A 13 0.24 -3.72 -8.85
C ILE A 13 0.29 -5.03 -8.06
N GLU A 14 0.81 -6.08 -8.66
CA GLU A 14 0.91 -7.37 -8.02
C GLU A 14 1.79 -7.33 -6.77
N GLU A 15 2.93 -6.68 -6.86
CA GLU A 15 3.81 -6.53 -5.71
C GLU A 15 3.18 -5.71 -4.60
N LEU A 16 2.51 -4.63 -4.97
CA LEU A 16 1.82 -3.79 -4.00
C LEU A 16 0.71 -4.56 -3.29
N ARG A 17 0.00 -5.40 -4.03
CA ARG A 17 -1.03 -6.26 -3.44
C ARG A 17 -0.44 -7.23 -2.44
N LYS A 18 0.69 -7.83 -2.77
CA LYS A 18 1.37 -8.75 -1.87
C LYS A 18 1.80 -8.05 -0.59
N LYS A 19 2.36 -6.85 -0.72
CA LYS A 19 2.78 -6.08 0.43
C LYS A 19 1.60 -5.65 1.29
N ALA A 20 0.52 -5.23 0.67
CA ALA A 20 -0.68 -4.85 1.41
C ALA A 20 -1.24 -6.05 2.19
N ALA A 21 -1.30 -7.19 1.54
CA ALA A 21 -1.79 -8.42 2.19
C ALA A 21 -0.89 -8.81 3.36
N ALA A 22 0.42 -8.71 3.18
CA ALA A 22 1.38 -9.02 4.23
C ALA A 22 1.20 -8.10 5.43
N CYS A 23 0.99 -6.81 5.18
CA CYS A 23 0.74 -5.85 6.26
C CYS A 23 -0.54 -6.18 7.02
N GLU A 24 -1.60 -6.53 6.29
CA GLU A 24 -2.87 -6.88 6.92
C GLU A 24 -2.76 -8.15 7.76
N GLU A 25 -2.05 -9.14 7.25
CA GLU A 25 -1.82 -10.37 7.98
C GLU A 25 -1.04 -10.11 9.28
N LYS A 26 0.01 -9.33 9.18
CA LYS A 26 0.81 -8.95 10.32
C LYS A 26 -0.01 -8.19 11.34
N ALA A 27 -0.87 -7.30 10.86
CA ALA A 27 -1.71 -6.50 11.74
C ALA A 27 -2.63 -7.37 12.60
N LYS A 28 -3.06 -8.50 12.09
CA LYS A 28 -3.92 -9.41 12.85
C LYS A 28 -3.20 -10.00 14.05
N ASP A 29 -1.90 -10.21 13.93
CA ASP A 29 -1.10 -10.82 14.99
C ASP A 29 -0.47 -9.81 15.94
N GLU A 30 -0.52 -8.54 15.60
CA GLU A 30 0.09 -7.49 16.40
C GLU A 30 -0.94 -6.79 17.29
N ALA A 31 -0.47 -6.34 18.45
CA ALA A 31 -1.29 -5.52 19.35
C ALA A 31 -1.19 -4.06 18.94
N GLU A 32 -2.16 -3.27 19.39
CA GLU A 32 -2.08 -1.83 19.23
C GLU A 32 -0.89 -1.28 20.00
N PRO A 33 -0.20 -0.22 19.54
CA PRO A 33 -0.52 0.56 18.34
C PRO A 33 0.08 0.01 17.04
N GLU A 34 0.83 -1.06 17.10
CA GLU A 34 1.49 -1.62 15.91
C GLU A 34 0.49 -2.05 14.85
N ALA A 35 -0.61 -2.66 15.28
CA ALA A 35 -1.65 -3.10 14.34
C ALA A 35 -2.20 -1.92 13.54
N THR A 36 -2.40 -0.79 14.18
CA THR A 36 -2.90 0.41 13.49
C THR A 36 -1.92 0.90 12.44
N LYS A 37 -0.62 0.91 12.78
CA LYS A 37 0.40 1.33 11.84
C LYS A 37 0.45 0.43 10.60
N LEU A 38 0.35 -0.87 10.82
CA LEU A 38 0.35 -1.82 9.72
C LEU A 38 -0.89 -1.64 8.83
N LYS A 39 -2.04 -1.38 9.43
CA LYS A 39 -3.25 -1.12 8.67
C LYS A 39 -3.12 0.14 7.81
N GLU A 40 -2.50 1.18 8.35
CA GLU A 40 -2.27 2.41 7.62
C GLU A 40 -1.35 2.20 6.43
N GLU A 41 -0.30 1.41 6.61
CA GLU A 41 0.59 1.08 5.52
C GLU A 41 -0.14 0.30 4.42
N ALA A 42 -0.99 -0.64 4.81
CA ALA A 42 -1.78 -1.40 3.85
C ALA A 42 -2.71 -0.48 3.06
N LEU A 43 -3.29 0.52 3.71
CA LEU A 43 -4.14 1.51 3.03
C LEU A 43 -3.34 2.30 2.00
N LEU A 44 -2.12 2.69 2.33
CA LEU A 44 -1.27 3.39 1.37
C LEU A 44 -1.00 2.54 0.14
N TYR A 45 -0.66 1.28 0.34
CA TYR A 45 -0.43 0.38 -0.78
C TYR A 45 -1.68 0.24 -1.64
N ARG A 46 -2.85 0.17 -1.03
CA ARG A 46 -4.10 0.08 -1.77
C ARG A 46 -4.39 1.33 -2.57
N GLU A 47 -4.07 2.50 -2.03
CA GLU A 47 -4.21 3.76 -2.74
C GLU A 47 -3.31 3.81 -3.96
N TRP A 48 -2.08 3.37 -3.82
CA TRP A 48 -1.17 3.29 -4.95
C TRP A 48 -1.67 2.31 -6.01
N ILE A 49 -2.19 1.17 -5.58
CA ILE A 49 -2.77 0.21 -6.51
C ILE A 49 -3.93 0.84 -7.27
N ALA A 50 -4.80 1.54 -6.59
CA ALA A 50 -5.94 2.19 -7.22
C ALA A 50 -5.49 3.24 -8.22
N ALA A 51 -4.48 4.03 -7.85
CA ALA A 51 -3.94 5.06 -8.74
C ALA A 51 -3.35 4.45 -10.02
N LEU A 52 -2.58 3.38 -9.86
CA LEU A 52 -1.98 2.70 -11.00
C LEU A 52 -3.04 2.06 -11.88
N SER A 53 -4.04 1.44 -11.27
CA SER A 53 -5.12 0.79 -12.01
C SER A 53 -5.98 1.77 -12.77
N SER A 54 -6.20 2.95 -12.22
CA SER A 54 -7.04 3.96 -12.87
C SER A 54 -6.30 4.77 -13.92
N GLY A 55 -5.00 4.61 -14.01
CA GLY A 55 -4.20 5.35 -14.99
C GLY A 55 -4.01 6.82 -14.64
N ARG A 56 -4.21 7.20 -13.41
CA ARG A 56 -4.06 8.60 -12.99
C ARG A 56 -2.68 9.17 -13.25
N TRP A 57 -1.71 8.29 -13.34
CA TRP A 57 -0.34 8.70 -13.59
C TRP A 57 -0.11 9.31 -14.95
N HIS A 58 -1.01 9.01 -15.88
CA HIS A 58 -0.85 9.37 -17.29
C HIS A 58 -1.64 10.60 -17.70
N SER A 59 -2.28 11.22 -16.80
CA SER A 59 -3.08 12.41 -17.12
C SER A 59 -2.24 13.63 -17.39
#